data_e17e9cef44c55e14bdca9f1a67e56712
#
_entry.id   e17e9cef44c55e14bdca9f1a67e56712
#
_cell.length_a   1.000
_cell.length_b   1.000
_cell.length_c   1.000
_cell.angle_alpha   90.00
_cell.angle_beta   90.00
_cell.angle_gamma   90.00
#
_symmetry.space_group_name_H-M   'P 1'
#
loop_
_entity.id
_entity.type
_entity.pdbx_description
1 polymer ?
#
loop_
_entity_poly.entity_id
_entity_poly.type
_entity_poly.pdbx_seq_one_letter_code
_entity_poly.pdbx_strand_id
1 'polypeptide(L)'
;MKNYKRIIIKIGTSVLTNGGPKLDRPKMINIVSECAELHRKGIEMIIVSSGAVAVGKERLGFPELPATMASKQLFAAVGQSRLMQVWEQLFEIYDIQVGQILLTRSDIEGRSRYLHARDTMDALLGQKVIPIINENDAVAIEEIKLGDNDNLSAMVTMLADADLLVMLTDQP
;
A
#
# COMPACT_ATOMS: atom_id res chain seq x y z
N MET A 1 -10.38 -27.05 -3.75
CA MET A 1 -9.66 -25.84 -3.29
C MET A 1 -10.37 -24.62 -3.87
N LYS A 2 -10.64 -23.58 -3.07
CA LYS A 2 -11.18 -22.32 -3.63
C LYS A 2 -10.13 -21.73 -4.59
N ASN A 3 -10.55 -21.42 -5.80
CA ASN A 3 -9.66 -20.86 -6.81
C ASN A 3 -9.78 -19.33 -6.71
N TYR A 4 -8.87 -18.69 -5.99
CA TYR A 4 -8.81 -17.23 -5.88
C TYR A 4 -8.23 -16.65 -7.17
N LYS A 5 -8.86 -15.62 -7.71
CA LYS A 5 -8.41 -14.92 -8.92
C LYS A 5 -7.72 -13.58 -8.57
N ARG A 6 -8.26 -12.88 -7.55
CA ARG A 6 -7.76 -11.57 -7.14
C ARG A 6 -7.58 -11.53 -5.63
N ILE A 7 -6.35 -11.23 -5.19
CA ILE A 7 -5.96 -11.22 -3.78
C ILE A 7 -5.41 -9.86 -3.41
N ILE A 8 -5.87 -9.33 -2.28
CA ILE A 8 -5.31 -8.13 -1.67
C ILE A 8 -4.45 -8.54 -0.48
N ILE A 9 -3.27 -7.94 -0.37
CA ILE A 9 -2.40 -8.07 0.80
C ILE A 9 -2.24 -6.71 1.44
N LYS A 10 -2.76 -6.55 2.66
CA LYS A 10 -2.49 -5.38 3.49
C LYS A 10 -1.25 -5.61 4.34
N ILE A 11 -0.34 -4.64 4.32
CA ILE A 11 0.93 -4.74 5.03
C ILE A 11 1.09 -3.53 5.97
N GLY A 12 1.08 -3.81 7.27
CA GLY A 12 1.24 -2.80 8.32
C GLY A 12 2.66 -2.25 8.41
N THR A 13 2.82 -1.05 8.98
CA THR A 13 4.13 -0.40 9.18
C THR A 13 5.07 -1.28 10.00
N SER A 14 4.59 -1.87 11.10
CA SER A 14 5.37 -2.76 11.96
C SER A 14 5.91 -3.99 11.21
N VAL A 15 5.12 -4.52 10.27
CA VAL A 15 5.57 -5.63 9.41
C VAL A 15 6.67 -5.17 8.46
N LEU A 16 6.51 -4.00 7.83
CA LEU A 16 7.50 -3.44 6.90
C LEU A 16 8.81 -3.03 7.58
N THR A 17 8.75 -2.63 8.84
CA THR A 17 9.91 -2.21 9.63
C THR A 17 10.43 -3.29 10.57
N ASN A 18 9.74 -4.44 10.65
CA ASN A 18 10.01 -5.50 11.62
C ASN A 18 10.08 -4.96 13.07
N GLY A 19 9.20 -4.00 13.41
CA GLY A 19 9.18 -3.31 14.69
C GLY A 19 10.30 -2.27 14.90
N GLY A 20 11.17 -2.09 13.92
CA GLY A 20 12.28 -1.13 13.98
C GLY A 20 11.93 0.26 13.41
N PRO A 21 12.89 1.20 13.44
CA PRO A 21 12.70 2.56 12.93
C PRO A 21 12.82 2.67 11.40
N LYS A 22 13.36 1.64 10.72
CA LYS A 22 13.66 1.64 9.29
C LYS A 22 12.96 0.49 8.59
N LEU A 23 12.83 0.56 7.26
CA LEU A 23 12.34 -0.57 6.46
C LEU A 23 13.26 -1.80 6.60
N ASP A 24 12.67 -2.93 6.89
CA ASP A 24 13.32 -4.25 6.86
C ASP A 24 13.24 -4.81 5.43
N ARG A 25 14.23 -4.47 4.60
CA ARG A 25 14.27 -4.92 3.21
C ARG A 25 14.30 -6.45 3.06
N PRO A 26 15.07 -7.21 3.87
CA PRO A 26 15.01 -8.67 3.83
C PRO A 26 13.59 -9.22 4.02
N LYS A 27 12.83 -8.69 4.97
CA LYS A 27 11.43 -9.08 5.17
C LYS A 27 10.53 -8.70 3.99
N MET A 28 10.73 -7.52 3.43
CA MET A 28 10.02 -7.08 2.22
C MET A 28 10.32 -7.98 1.02
N ILE A 29 11.58 -8.41 0.83
CA ILE A 29 11.96 -9.34 -0.25
C ILE A 29 11.18 -10.66 -0.13
N ASN A 30 11.05 -11.20 1.08
CA ASN A 30 10.28 -12.43 1.28
C ASN A 30 8.80 -12.25 0.90
N ILE A 31 8.18 -11.13 1.31
CA ILE A 31 6.79 -10.83 0.93
C ILE A 31 6.65 -10.68 -0.59
N VAL A 32 7.56 -9.98 -1.23
CA VAL A 32 7.57 -9.79 -2.69
C VAL A 32 7.76 -11.11 -3.41
N SER A 33 8.62 -12.01 -2.91
CA SER A 33 8.81 -13.35 -3.47
C SER A 33 7.52 -14.15 -3.51
N GLU A 34 6.77 -14.16 -2.40
CA GLU A 34 5.47 -14.85 -2.33
C GLU A 34 4.43 -14.22 -3.27
N CYS A 35 4.38 -12.89 -3.32
CA CYS A 35 3.51 -12.18 -4.25
C CYS A 35 3.86 -12.49 -5.71
N ALA A 36 5.15 -12.53 -6.05
CA ALA A 36 5.63 -12.83 -7.39
C ALA A 36 5.28 -14.27 -7.81
N GLU A 37 5.37 -15.23 -6.89
CA GLU A 37 4.97 -16.62 -7.15
C GLU A 37 3.47 -16.72 -7.46
N LEU A 38 2.63 -16.05 -6.67
CA LEU A 38 1.18 -16.02 -6.90
C LEU A 38 0.84 -15.31 -8.23
N HIS A 39 1.50 -14.20 -8.50
CA HIS A 39 1.33 -13.43 -9.75
C HIS A 39 1.69 -14.27 -10.99
N ARG A 40 2.79 -15.05 -10.95
CA ARG A 40 3.18 -15.96 -12.03
C ARG A 40 2.17 -17.10 -12.26
N LYS A 41 1.42 -17.47 -11.23
CA LYS A 41 0.30 -18.42 -11.33
C LYS A 41 -0.96 -17.82 -11.93
N GLY A 42 -0.92 -16.56 -12.33
CA GLY A 42 -2.04 -15.82 -12.93
C GLY A 42 -3.02 -15.23 -11.93
N ILE A 43 -2.63 -15.14 -10.64
CA ILE A 43 -3.43 -14.47 -9.61
C ILE A 43 -3.15 -12.96 -9.68
N GLU A 44 -4.19 -12.16 -9.77
CA GLU A 44 -4.11 -10.70 -9.70
C GLU A 44 -3.82 -10.27 -8.27
N MET A 45 -2.66 -9.63 -8.06
CA MET A 45 -2.21 -9.19 -6.76
C MET A 45 -2.40 -7.69 -6.60
N ILE A 46 -2.89 -7.26 -5.45
CA ILE A 46 -3.01 -5.85 -5.05
C ILE A 46 -2.36 -5.71 -3.67
N ILE A 47 -1.54 -4.69 -3.46
CA ILE A 47 -0.92 -4.42 -2.18
C ILE A 47 -1.48 -3.13 -1.59
N VAL A 48 -1.96 -3.19 -0.35
CA VAL A 48 -2.27 -2.01 0.47
C VAL A 48 -1.12 -1.83 1.46
N SER A 49 -0.28 -0.83 1.19
CA SER A 49 0.97 -0.61 1.94
C SER A 49 0.83 0.54 2.92
N SER A 50 1.25 0.30 4.15
CA SER A 50 1.55 1.36 5.12
C SER A 50 3.02 1.81 5.01
N GLY A 51 3.50 2.62 5.95
CA GLY A 51 4.92 2.89 6.17
C GLY A 51 5.43 4.20 5.60
N ALA A 52 4.67 4.97 4.84
CA ALA A 52 5.13 6.24 4.26
C ALA A 52 5.70 7.20 5.31
N VAL A 53 5.00 7.40 6.43
CA VAL A 53 5.47 8.27 7.53
C VAL A 53 6.79 7.77 8.13
N ALA A 54 6.92 6.46 8.37
CA ALA A 54 8.13 5.87 8.93
C ALA A 54 9.33 6.06 7.98
N VAL A 55 9.12 5.82 6.69
CA VAL A 55 10.14 6.04 5.65
C VAL A 55 10.53 7.52 5.53
N GLY A 56 9.56 8.44 5.66
CA GLY A 56 9.83 9.87 5.66
C GLY A 56 10.67 10.31 6.84
N LYS A 57 10.38 9.79 8.04
CA LYS A 57 11.21 10.02 9.23
C LYS A 57 12.64 9.51 9.02
N GLU A 58 12.80 8.30 8.53
CA GLU A 58 14.11 7.73 8.21
C GLU A 58 14.86 8.60 7.19
N ARG A 59 14.20 9.01 6.12
CA ARG A 59 14.81 9.80 5.05
C ARG A 59 15.30 11.16 5.50
N LEU A 60 14.60 11.77 6.45
CA LEU A 60 14.97 13.07 7.05
C LEU A 60 15.88 12.95 8.27
N GLY A 61 16.38 11.76 8.58
CA GLY A 61 17.30 11.55 9.71
C GLY A 61 16.63 11.63 11.07
N PHE A 62 15.33 11.29 11.17
CA PHE A 62 14.55 11.30 12.41
C PHE A 62 14.50 12.65 13.12
N PRO A 63 14.09 13.74 12.44
CA PRO A 63 14.07 15.06 13.07
C PRO A 63 13.04 15.11 14.20
N GLU A 64 13.37 15.85 15.26
CA GLU A 64 12.43 16.17 16.33
C GLU A 64 11.48 17.28 15.86
N LEU A 65 10.31 16.87 15.39
CA LEU A 65 9.24 17.79 15.00
C LEU A 65 8.03 17.66 15.93
N PRO A 66 7.27 18.74 16.11
CA PRO A 66 6.03 18.66 16.86
C PRO A 66 5.09 17.57 16.31
N ALA A 67 4.36 16.91 17.19
CA ALA A 67 3.37 15.87 16.81
C ALA A 67 2.10 16.53 16.22
N THR A 68 2.24 17.21 15.09
CA THR A 68 1.15 17.90 14.38
C THR A 68 0.79 17.18 13.10
N MET A 69 -0.37 17.48 12.55
CA MET A 69 -0.81 16.98 11.24
C MET A 69 0.19 17.39 10.14
N ALA A 70 0.65 18.64 10.16
CA ALA A 70 1.62 19.14 9.18
C ALA A 70 2.94 18.33 9.20
N SER A 71 3.45 17.98 10.38
CA SER A 71 4.64 17.12 10.51
C SER A 71 4.38 15.72 9.94
N LYS A 72 3.20 15.18 10.18
CA LYS A 72 2.81 13.87 9.64
C LYS A 72 2.69 13.89 8.12
N GLN A 73 2.04 14.92 7.58
CA GLN A 73 1.90 15.12 6.13
C GLN A 73 3.26 15.31 5.45
N LEU A 74 4.18 16.05 6.07
CA LEU A 74 5.55 16.22 5.60
C LEU A 74 6.26 14.86 5.51
N PHE A 75 6.23 14.07 6.58
CA PHE A 75 6.84 12.73 6.56
C PHE A 75 6.20 11.83 5.51
N ALA A 76 4.89 11.84 5.39
CA ALA A 76 4.18 11.05 4.39
C ALA A 76 4.58 11.44 2.96
N ALA A 77 4.63 12.74 2.66
CA ALA A 77 5.01 13.25 1.35
C ALA A 77 6.44 12.85 0.95
N VAL A 78 7.40 12.98 1.87
CA VAL A 78 8.80 12.57 1.64
C VAL A 78 8.93 11.05 1.56
N GLY A 79 8.21 10.35 2.42
CA GLY A 79 8.35 8.91 2.56
C GLY A 79 7.64 8.11 1.47
N GLN A 80 6.49 8.58 0.96
CA GLN A 80 5.71 7.86 -0.04
C GLN A 80 6.50 7.61 -1.32
N SER A 81 7.19 8.61 -1.84
CA SER A 81 8.01 8.46 -3.04
C SER A 81 9.13 7.43 -2.85
N ARG A 82 9.77 7.45 -1.68
CA ARG A 82 10.83 6.50 -1.35
C ARG A 82 10.31 5.09 -1.13
N LEU A 83 9.15 4.95 -0.49
CA LEU A 83 8.48 3.66 -0.29
C LEU A 83 8.16 3.01 -1.64
N MET A 84 7.64 3.80 -2.59
CA MET A 84 7.37 3.30 -3.96
C MET A 84 8.64 2.85 -4.66
N GLN A 85 9.73 3.61 -4.58
CA GLN A 85 11.03 3.20 -5.14
C GLN A 85 11.51 1.86 -4.57
N VAL A 86 11.28 1.60 -3.28
CA VAL A 86 11.66 0.32 -2.67
C VAL A 86 10.78 -0.81 -3.21
N TRP A 87 9.46 -0.62 -3.30
CA TRP A 87 8.57 -1.61 -3.90
C TRP A 87 8.94 -1.91 -5.35
N GLU A 88 9.17 -0.88 -6.15
CA GLU A 88 9.58 -1.00 -7.56
C GLU A 88 10.87 -1.83 -7.69
N GLN A 89 11.94 -1.46 -6.95
CA GLN A 89 13.22 -2.18 -6.96
C GLN A 89 13.08 -3.66 -6.55
N LEU A 90 12.21 -3.97 -5.61
CA LEU A 90 12.03 -5.34 -5.14
C LEU A 90 11.21 -6.19 -6.14
N PHE A 91 10.18 -5.63 -6.76
CA PHE A 91 9.40 -6.34 -7.77
C PHE A 91 10.15 -6.47 -9.11
N GLU A 92 11.02 -5.51 -9.44
CA GLU A 92 11.88 -5.55 -10.63
C GLU A 92 12.81 -6.79 -10.64
N ILE A 93 13.21 -7.31 -9.47
CA ILE A 93 13.96 -8.57 -9.34
C ILE A 93 13.21 -9.75 -10.02
N TYR A 94 11.90 -9.66 -10.11
CA TYR A 94 11.00 -10.67 -10.66
C TYR A 94 10.41 -10.28 -12.02
N ASP A 95 10.89 -9.20 -12.66
CA ASP A 95 10.35 -8.62 -13.90
C ASP A 95 8.86 -8.24 -13.79
N ILE A 96 8.43 -7.80 -12.60
CA ILE A 96 7.06 -7.38 -12.32
C ILE A 96 7.02 -5.86 -12.16
N GLN A 97 6.12 -5.20 -12.89
CA GLN A 97 5.87 -3.78 -12.76
C GLN A 97 4.87 -3.49 -11.64
N VAL A 98 5.05 -2.36 -10.98
CA VAL A 98 4.11 -1.87 -9.97
C VAL A 98 3.57 -0.49 -10.37
N GLY A 99 2.35 -0.19 -9.92
CA GLY A 99 1.73 1.13 -10.15
C GLY A 99 1.18 1.70 -8.85
N GLN A 100 1.44 2.98 -8.56
CA GLN A 100 0.95 3.64 -7.35
C GLN A 100 -0.48 4.13 -7.53
N ILE A 101 -1.33 3.87 -6.53
CA ILE A 101 -2.64 4.50 -6.37
C ILE A 101 -2.72 5.10 -4.96
N LEU A 102 -2.92 6.41 -4.86
CA LEU A 102 -3.15 7.09 -3.59
C LEU A 102 -4.63 7.47 -3.49
N LEU A 103 -5.28 7.03 -2.42
CA LEU A 103 -6.70 7.24 -2.19
C LEU A 103 -6.93 8.06 -0.93
N THR A 104 -7.94 8.90 -0.99
CA THR A 104 -8.54 9.53 0.18
C THR A 104 -9.93 8.94 0.44
N ARG A 105 -10.48 9.20 1.61
CA ARG A 105 -11.86 8.80 1.93
C ARG A 105 -12.86 9.33 0.90
N SER A 106 -12.70 10.57 0.46
CA SER A 106 -13.58 11.18 -0.55
C SER A 106 -13.51 10.50 -1.93
N ASP A 107 -12.40 9.81 -2.24
CA ASP A 107 -12.28 9.07 -3.50
C ASP A 107 -13.07 7.76 -3.46
N ILE A 108 -13.27 7.22 -2.27
CA ILE A 108 -14.06 6.00 -2.08
C ILE A 108 -15.55 6.30 -1.89
N GLU A 109 -15.89 7.38 -1.16
CA GLU A 109 -17.30 7.76 -0.92
C GLU A 109 -17.95 8.44 -2.13
N GLY A 110 -17.16 9.09 -2.97
CA GLY A 110 -17.65 9.79 -4.16
C GLY A 110 -17.84 8.85 -5.35
N ARG A 111 -19.09 8.58 -5.77
CA ARG A 111 -19.41 7.62 -6.84
C ARG A 111 -18.55 7.76 -8.11
N SER A 112 -18.33 8.97 -8.60
CA SER A 112 -17.53 9.20 -9.81
C SER A 112 -16.05 8.84 -9.58
N ARG A 113 -15.46 9.28 -8.46
CA ARG A 113 -14.08 8.97 -8.11
C ARG A 113 -13.87 7.48 -7.83
N TYR A 114 -14.82 6.86 -7.16
CA TYR A 114 -14.85 5.41 -6.95
C TYR A 114 -14.75 4.65 -8.27
N LEU A 115 -15.55 5.01 -9.27
CA LEU A 115 -15.54 4.37 -10.58
C LEU A 115 -14.19 4.57 -11.28
N HIS A 116 -13.64 5.79 -11.26
CA HIS A 116 -12.33 6.05 -11.85
C HIS A 116 -11.19 5.29 -11.16
N ALA A 117 -11.21 5.21 -9.84
CA ALA A 117 -10.23 4.42 -9.08
C ALA A 117 -10.31 2.93 -9.45
N ARG A 118 -11.51 2.38 -9.56
CA ARG A 118 -11.75 1.01 -10.00
C ARG A 118 -11.24 0.77 -11.41
N ASP A 119 -11.62 1.63 -12.35
CA ASP A 119 -11.24 1.50 -13.76
C ASP A 119 -9.71 1.58 -13.92
N THR A 120 -9.03 2.46 -13.16
CA THR A 120 -7.57 2.54 -13.13
C THR A 120 -6.95 1.26 -12.60
N MET A 121 -7.52 0.71 -11.53
CA MET A 121 -7.04 -0.54 -10.92
C MET A 121 -7.20 -1.73 -11.88
N ASP A 122 -8.36 -1.85 -12.51
CA ASP A 122 -8.62 -2.90 -13.51
C ASP A 122 -7.70 -2.75 -14.73
N ALA A 123 -7.41 -1.52 -15.16
CA ALA A 123 -6.44 -1.27 -16.24
C ALA A 123 -5.02 -1.72 -15.89
N LEU A 124 -4.55 -1.44 -14.66
CA LEU A 124 -3.25 -1.91 -14.18
C LEU A 124 -3.19 -3.44 -14.14
N LEU A 125 -4.18 -4.07 -13.53
CA LEU A 125 -4.26 -5.54 -13.43
C LEU A 125 -4.33 -6.20 -14.80
N GLY A 126 -5.08 -5.61 -15.74
CA GLY A 126 -5.16 -6.07 -17.13
C GLY A 126 -3.81 -6.03 -17.87
N GLN A 127 -2.91 -5.15 -17.48
CA GLN A 127 -1.53 -5.08 -17.97
C GLN A 127 -0.54 -5.89 -17.10
N LYS A 128 -1.04 -6.70 -16.16
CA LYS A 128 -0.23 -7.48 -15.20
C LYS A 128 0.67 -6.61 -14.32
N VAL A 129 0.29 -5.36 -14.10
CA VAL A 129 0.95 -4.44 -13.15
C VAL A 129 0.31 -4.64 -11.79
N ILE A 130 1.12 -4.76 -10.72
CA ILE A 130 0.63 -4.87 -9.35
C ILE A 130 0.34 -3.47 -8.80
N PRO A 131 -0.92 -3.12 -8.48
CA PRO A 131 -1.23 -1.87 -7.82
C PRO A 131 -0.69 -1.85 -6.37
N ILE A 132 0.05 -0.80 -6.02
CA ILE A 132 0.46 -0.48 -4.66
C ILE A 132 -0.39 0.69 -4.18
N ILE A 133 -1.28 0.42 -3.23
CA ILE A 133 -2.27 1.38 -2.75
C ILE A 133 -1.87 1.88 -1.37
N ASN A 134 -2.02 3.16 -1.13
CA ASN A 134 -1.90 3.77 0.19
C ASN A 134 -2.91 4.91 0.35
N GLU A 135 -3.14 5.34 1.59
CA GLU A 135 -3.84 6.60 1.85
C GLU A 135 -2.97 7.77 1.36
N ASN A 136 -3.61 8.79 0.78
CA ASN A 136 -2.94 10.03 0.44
C ASN A 136 -2.78 10.89 1.70
N ASP A 137 -1.91 10.46 2.59
CA ASP A 137 -1.62 11.14 3.87
C ASP A 137 -1.10 12.58 3.70
N ALA A 138 -0.60 12.95 2.52
CA ALA A 138 -0.12 14.32 2.26
C ALA A 138 -1.24 15.36 2.22
N VAL A 139 -2.47 14.95 1.92
CA VAL A 139 -3.65 15.83 1.83
C VAL A 139 -4.78 15.38 2.76
N ALA A 140 -4.62 14.27 3.48
CA ALA A 140 -5.60 13.76 4.41
C ALA A 140 -5.71 14.71 5.64
N ILE A 141 -6.93 15.00 6.05
CA ILE A 141 -7.24 15.76 7.27
C ILE A 141 -7.83 14.81 8.33
N GLU A 142 -7.58 15.09 9.62
CA GLU A 142 -7.95 14.15 10.71
C GLU A 142 -9.42 13.77 10.71
N GLU A 143 -10.30 14.72 10.42
CA GLU A 143 -11.75 14.55 10.42
C GLU A 143 -12.26 13.65 9.28
N ILE A 144 -11.45 13.47 8.23
CA ILE A 144 -11.81 12.74 7.00
C ILE A 144 -10.85 11.57 6.75
N LYS A 145 -10.00 11.26 7.71
CA LYS A 145 -9.03 10.17 7.57
C LYS A 145 -9.73 8.81 7.51
N LEU A 146 -9.23 7.92 6.66
CA LEU A 146 -9.72 6.54 6.58
C LEU A 146 -9.46 5.73 7.87
N GLY A 147 -8.72 6.33 8.81
CA GLY A 147 -8.36 5.70 10.08
C GLY A 147 -7.01 5.01 9.99
N ASP A 148 -7.03 3.73 9.69
CA ASP A 148 -5.84 2.95 9.40
C ASP A 148 -5.98 2.26 8.03
N ASN A 149 -4.90 1.64 7.56
CA ASN A 149 -4.92 0.93 6.31
C ASN A 149 -5.75 -0.38 6.37
N ASP A 150 -6.26 -0.77 7.54
CA ASP A 150 -7.19 -1.90 7.67
C ASP A 150 -8.53 -1.52 7.04
N ASN A 151 -9.08 -0.35 7.40
CA ASN A 151 -10.29 0.17 6.78
C ASN A 151 -10.10 0.43 5.28
N LEU A 152 -8.98 1.03 4.88
CA LEU A 152 -8.66 1.23 3.47
C LEU A 152 -8.62 -0.11 2.73
N SER A 153 -7.97 -1.14 3.29
CA SER A 153 -7.87 -2.45 2.64
C SER A 153 -9.23 -3.14 2.48
N ALA A 154 -10.12 -3.00 3.46
CA ALA A 154 -11.48 -3.52 3.36
C ALA A 154 -12.28 -2.81 2.25
N MET A 155 -12.17 -1.48 2.14
CA MET A 155 -12.81 -0.71 1.08
C MET A 155 -12.22 -1.02 -0.30
N VAL A 156 -10.90 -1.17 -0.41
CA VAL A 156 -10.23 -1.60 -1.64
C VAL A 156 -10.66 -3.00 -2.06
N THR A 157 -10.94 -3.89 -1.09
CA THR A 157 -11.46 -5.24 -1.38
C THR A 157 -12.80 -5.19 -2.10
N MET A 158 -13.69 -4.31 -1.65
CA MET A 158 -14.97 -4.09 -2.33
C MET A 158 -14.78 -3.36 -3.66
N LEU A 159 -13.93 -2.35 -3.72
CA LEU A 159 -13.63 -1.57 -4.93
C LEU A 159 -13.09 -2.46 -6.05
N ALA A 160 -12.18 -3.37 -5.71
CA ALA A 160 -11.51 -4.27 -6.64
C ALA A 160 -12.28 -5.56 -6.92
N ASP A 161 -13.40 -5.81 -6.26
CA ASP A 161 -14.12 -7.10 -6.31
C ASP A 161 -13.17 -8.29 -6.07
N ALA A 162 -12.38 -8.18 -5.00
CA ALA A 162 -11.34 -9.17 -4.69
C ALA A 162 -11.91 -10.37 -3.92
N ASP A 163 -11.38 -11.56 -4.22
CA ASP A 163 -11.82 -12.83 -3.62
C ASP A 163 -11.30 -13.04 -2.19
N LEU A 164 -10.15 -12.41 -1.87
CA LEU A 164 -9.47 -12.60 -0.58
C LEU A 164 -8.71 -11.34 -0.17
N LEU A 165 -8.86 -10.97 1.10
CA LEU A 165 -8.02 -10.00 1.79
C LEU A 165 -7.14 -10.74 2.81
N VAL A 166 -5.83 -10.61 2.69
CA VAL A 166 -4.83 -11.09 3.64
C VAL A 166 -4.27 -9.89 4.39
N MET A 167 -4.36 -9.91 5.70
CA MET A 167 -3.84 -8.84 6.55
C MET A 167 -2.57 -9.31 7.25
N LEU A 168 -1.42 -8.76 6.87
CA LEU A 168 -0.16 -8.99 7.55
C LEU A 168 -0.03 -7.97 8.69
N THR A 169 -0.05 -8.47 9.91
CA THR A 169 0.00 -7.69 11.14
C THR A 169 0.93 -8.36 12.15
N ASP A 170 1.42 -7.60 13.11
CA ASP A 170 2.17 -8.07 14.28
C ASP A 170 1.26 -8.35 15.48
N GLN A 171 -0.04 -8.06 15.33
CA GLN A 171 -1.05 -8.37 16.36
C GLN A 171 -1.54 -9.82 16.18
N PRO A 172 -1.73 -10.56 17.27
CA PRO A 172 -2.26 -11.91 17.23
C PRO A 172 -3.74 -11.95 16.82
#